data_10804097c989051a32b406b572f054a8
#
_entry.id   10804097c989051a32b406b572f054a8
#
_cell.length_a   1.000
_cell.length_b   1.000
_cell.length_c   1.000
_cell.angle_alpha   90.00
_cell.angle_beta   90.00
_cell.angle_gamma   90.00
#
_symmetry.space_group_name_H-M   'P 1'
#
loop_
_entity.id
_entity.type
_entity.pdbx_description
1 polymer ?
#
loop_
_entity_poly.entity_id
_entity_poly.type
_entity_poly.pdbx_seq_one_letter_code
_entity_poly.pdbx_strand_id
1 'polypeptide(L)'
;MPYTEWTWAWNWWSALVAINVVNLIACGVLFSRSRNSGDIEHARYGKLMRNFGAIFILVAAYRSVFVSSYLNQLAWFDTLANSSLLIRIFAIFAEISFAFLIMLALLQLNKEVPDSARGTPERAPGFLLTKTPYVLFSCIFIAQFFATTATITKIEVLFAIEETLWGIAFLSILPLTLVQLARVYSYKDSKAQEELKLYRAFTLMMAVFTVGYCAYSLLYHLPIEYWPSAIAQLQMESPVPAIRTGWQAVKDALLVVNETKDFTTWGGVGFLIWYTGYFSLCGWMVLFLMTGPRRVKATDG
;
A
#
# COMPACT_ATOMS: atom_id res chain seq x y z
N MET A 1 36.04 -6.58 7.48
CA MET A 1 35.50 -7.75 6.75
C MET A 1 34.21 -7.30 6.12
N PRO A 2 33.99 -7.42 4.83
CA PRO A 2 32.70 -7.16 4.27
C PRO A 2 31.75 -8.25 4.78
N TYR A 3 30.73 -7.85 5.52
CA TYR A 3 29.62 -8.75 5.84
C TYR A 3 28.85 -9.00 4.55
N THR A 4 29.05 -10.16 3.98
CA THR A 4 28.33 -10.59 2.77
C THR A 4 26.96 -11.16 3.07
N GLU A 5 26.68 -11.53 4.33
CA GLU A 5 25.39 -12.09 4.76
C GLU A 5 24.86 -11.43 6.04
N TRP A 6 23.54 -11.35 6.17
CA TRP A 6 22.92 -10.96 7.43
C TRP A 6 22.96 -12.14 8.40
N THR A 7 23.74 -12.06 9.45
CA THR A 7 23.72 -13.10 10.49
C THR A 7 22.35 -13.21 11.18
N TRP A 8 21.54 -12.14 11.12
CA TRP A 8 20.19 -12.05 11.67
C TRP A 8 19.08 -12.11 10.60
N ALA A 9 19.41 -12.37 9.33
CA ALA A 9 18.48 -12.37 8.21
C ALA A 9 17.30 -13.34 8.41
N TRP A 10 17.60 -14.55 8.89
CA TRP A 10 16.57 -15.54 9.19
C TRP A 10 15.65 -15.12 10.33
N ASN A 11 16.14 -14.41 11.33
CA ASN A 11 15.33 -13.89 12.42
C ASN A 11 14.37 -12.81 11.90
N TRP A 12 14.86 -11.89 11.05
CA TRP A 12 14.02 -10.88 10.38
C TRP A 12 12.94 -11.53 9.51
N TRP A 13 13.32 -12.47 8.66
CA TRP A 13 12.39 -13.20 7.80
C TRP A 13 11.33 -13.93 8.63
N SER A 14 11.74 -14.67 9.66
CA SER A 14 10.83 -15.39 10.54
C SER A 14 9.84 -14.47 11.26
N ALA A 15 10.31 -13.31 11.74
CA ALA A 15 9.44 -12.30 12.35
C ALA A 15 8.41 -11.75 11.35
N LEU A 16 8.85 -11.44 10.11
CA LEU A 16 7.97 -10.96 9.05
C LEU A 16 6.88 -11.99 8.70
N VAL A 17 7.26 -13.26 8.57
CA VAL A 17 6.32 -14.37 8.33
C VAL A 17 5.36 -14.52 9.51
N ALA A 18 5.86 -14.50 10.75
CA ALA A 18 5.02 -14.60 11.94
C ALA A 18 3.97 -13.49 12.02
N ILE A 19 4.35 -12.23 11.75
CA ILE A 19 3.42 -11.10 11.68
C ILE A 19 2.33 -11.38 10.63
N ASN A 20 2.69 -11.89 9.46
CA ASN A 20 1.72 -12.15 8.40
C ASN A 20 0.84 -13.37 8.68
N VAL A 21 1.30 -14.35 9.42
CA VAL A 21 0.43 -15.42 9.94
C VAL A 21 -0.62 -14.85 10.90
N VAL A 22 -0.23 -13.95 11.81
CA VAL A 22 -1.17 -13.26 12.70
C VAL A 22 -2.17 -12.42 11.88
N ASN A 23 -1.70 -11.72 10.83
CA ASN A 23 -2.56 -10.96 9.93
C ASN A 23 -3.56 -11.85 9.19
N LEU A 24 -3.16 -13.04 8.74
CA LEU A 24 -4.08 -14.01 8.12
C LEU A 24 -5.16 -14.50 9.09
N ILE A 25 -4.77 -14.81 10.33
CA ILE A 25 -5.74 -15.22 11.37
C ILE A 25 -6.73 -14.08 11.64
N ALA A 26 -6.24 -12.86 11.84
CA ALA A 26 -7.08 -11.68 12.04
C ALA A 26 -8.02 -11.43 10.84
N CYS A 27 -7.52 -11.57 9.62
CA CYS A 27 -8.31 -11.47 8.39
C CYS A 27 -9.44 -12.52 8.38
N GLY A 28 -9.14 -13.78 8.69
CA GLY A 28 -10.13 -14.85 8.79
C GLY A 28 -11.21 -14.58 9.83
N VAL A 29 -10.83 -14.05 11.00
CA VAL A 29 -11.76 -13.65 12.06
C VAL A 29 -12.68 -12.51 11.59
N LEU A 30 -12.11 -11.46 10.96
CA LEU A 30 -12.88 -10.34 10.43
C LEU A 30 -13.83 -10.79 9.30
N PHE A 31 -13.39 -11.73 8.48
CA PHE A 31 -14.21 -12.28 7.40
C PHE A 31 -15.39 -13.09 7.93
N SER A 32 -15.20 -13.89 8.98
CA SER A 32 -16.22 -14.74 9.57
C SER A 32 -17.27 -13.97 10.37
N ARG A 33 -16.87 -12.91 11.09
CA ARG A 33 -17.77 -12.12 11.98
C ARG A 33 -18.81 -11.28 11.27
N SER A 34 -18.72 -11.13 9.96
CA SER A 34 -19.42 -10.09 9.22
C SER A 34 -20.77 -10.50 8.59
N ARG A 35 -21.37 -11.60 9.00
CA ARG A 35 -22.55 -12.15 8.31
C ARG A 35 -23.88 -11.41 8.52
N ASN A 36 -24.03 -10.51 9.50
CA ASN A 36 -25.32 -9.96 9.90
C ASN A 36 -25.37 -8.44 9.96
N SER A 37 -25.41 -7.75 8.82
CA SER A 37 -25.79 -6.32 8.77
C SER A 37 -27.10 -6.16 8.02
N GLY A 38 -28.15 -5.71 8.69
CA GLY A 38 -29.50 -5.55 8.13
C GLY A 38 -29.68 -4.41 7.11
N ASP A 39 -28.62 -3.62 6.84
CA ASP A 39 -28.63 -2.54 5.85
C ASP A 39 -27.86 -2.95 4.60
N ILE A 40 -28.54 -2.94 3.43
CA ILE A 40 -28.01 -3.44 2.16
C ILE A 40 -26.80 -2.63 1.67
N GLU A 41 -26.81 -1.29 1.79
CA GLU A 41 -25.71 -0.43 1.32
C GLU A 41 -24.47 -0.63 2.18
N HIS A 42 -24.64 -0.65 3.48
CA HIS A 42 -23.56 -0.93 4.44
C HIS A 42 -23.02 -2.36 4.32
N ALA A 43 -23.90 -3.32 4.03
CA ALA A 43 -23.51 -4.71 3.77
C ALA A 43 -22.63 -4.82 2.51
N ARG A 44 -22.98 -4.09 1.43
CA ARG A 44 -22.17 -4.05 0.20
C ARG A 44 -20.81 -3.42 0.43
N TYR A 45 -20.75 -2.26 1.10
CA TYR A 45 -19.49 -1.61 1.46
C TYR A 45 -18.60 -2.53 2.30
N GLY A 46 -19.13 -3.07 3.39
CA GLY A 46 -18.40 -3.98 4.25
C GLY A 46 -17.92 -5.26 3.53
N LYS A 47 -18.70 -5.79 2.57
CA LYS A 47 -18.28 -6.93 1.74
C LYS A 47 -17.10 -6.56 0.85
N LEU A 48 -17.14 -5.39 0.20
CA LEU A 48 -16.03 -4.91 -0.63
C LEU A 48 -14.75 -4.72 0.20
N MET A 49 -14.86 -4.04 1.37
CA MET A 49 -13.73 -3.83 2.26
C MET A 49 -13.08 -5.15 2.68
N ARG A 50 -13.87 -6.17 2.99
CA ARG A 50 -13.34 -7.49 3.36
C ARG A 50 -12.71 -8.25 2.20
N ASN A 51 -13.37 -8.26 1.04
CA ASN A 51 -12.86 -8.99 -0.11
C ASN A 51 -11.51 -8.43 -0.58
N PHE A 52 -11.42 -7.11 -0.77
CA PHE A 52 -10.16 -6.48 -1.17
C PHE A 52 -9.11 -6.52 -0.07
N GLY A 53 -9.52 -6.40 1.20
CA GLY A 53 -8.62 -6.59 2.33
C GLY A 53 -8.04 -8.00 2.39
N ALA A 54 -8.86 -9.03 2.17
CA ALA A 54 -8.39 -10.40 2.13
C ALA A 54 -7.40 -10.64 0.98
N ILE A 55 -7.66 -10.08 -0.21
CA ILE A 55 -6.71 -10.17 -1.34
C ILE A 55 -5.36 -9.57 -0.95
N PHE A 56 -5.34 -8.36 -0.36
CA PHE A 56 -4.10 -7.72 0.09
C PHE A 56 -3.36 -8.59 1.12
N ILE A 57 -4.06 -9.05 2.17
CA ILE A 57 -3.43 -9.85 3.25
C ILE A 57 -2.90 -11.18 2.74
N LEU A 58 -3.61 -11.86 1.83
CA LEU A 58 -3.13 -13.10 1.21
C LEU A 58 -1.84 -12.88 0.41
N VAL A 59 -1.79 -11.81 -0.38
CA VAL A 59 -0.59 -11.46 -1.15
C VAL A 59 0.55 -11.02 -0.24
N ALA A 60 0.26 -10.24 0.81
CA ALA A 60 1.26 -9.84 1.80
C ALA A 60 1.88 -11.05 2.50
N ALA A 61 1.05 -12.03 2.89
CA ALA A 61 1.53 -13.28 3.47
C ALA A 61 2.39 -14.09 2.49
N TYR A 62 1.97 -14.21 1.23
CA TYR A 62 2.77 -14.85 0.19
C TYR A 62 4.13 -14.18 0.03
N ARG A 63 4.15 -12.85 -0.13
CA ARG A 63 5.38 -12.09 -0.31
C ARG A 63 6.27 -12.04 0.93
N SER A 64 5.72 -12.20 2.13
CA SER A 64 6.53 -12.32 3.35
C SER A 64 7.33 -13.63 3.41
N VAL A 65 6.80 -14.70 2.83
CA VAL A 65 7.52 -15.98 2.69
C VAL A 65 8.51 -15.90 1.53
N PHE A 66 8.03 -15.47 0.36
CA PHE A 66 8.80 -15.42 -0.88
C PHE A 66 9.31 -14.00 -1.14
N VAL A 67 10.24 -13.55 -0.29
CA VAL A 67 10.85 -12.22 -0.42
C VAL A 67 11.61 -12.11 -1.74
N SER A 68 11.35 -11.06 -2.51
CA SER A 68 11.96 -10.84 -3.82
C SER A 68 12.07 -9.36 -4.16
N SER A 69 13.10 -9.00 -4.92
CA SER A 69 13.28 -7.69 -5.52
C SER A 69 13.22 -7.80 -7.06
N TYR A 70 12.55 -6.84 -7.69
CA TYR A 70 12.25 -6.92 -9.13
C TYR A 70 13.46 -6.66 -10.04
N LEU A 71 14.22 -5.61 -9.74
CA LEU A 71 15.21 -5.08 -10.65
C LEU A 71 16.35 -6.07 -10.91
N ASN A 72 16.96 -6.57 -9.83
CA ASN A 72 18.09 -7.50 -9.88
C ASN A 72 17.64 -8.96 -9.77
N GLN A 73 16.34 -9.22 -9.78
CA GLN A 73 15.74 -10.56 -9.62
C GLN A 73 16.25 -11.29 -8.38
N LEU A 74 16.49 -10.52 -7.30
CA LEU A 74 16.94 -11.08 -6.04
C LEU A 74 15.81 -11.87 -5.37
N ALA A 75 16.17 -12.96 -4.74
CA ALA A 75 15.22 -13.87 -4.12
C ALA A 75 15.73 -14.42 -2.80
N TRP A 76 14.78 -14.65 -1.89
CA TRP A 76 15.08 -15.29 -0.62
C TRP A 76 15.35 -16.79 -0.77
N PHE A 77 14.64 -17.45 -1.68
CA PHE A 77 14.80 -18.85 -2.04
C PHE A 77 14.97 -19.00 -3.56
N ASP A 78 15.79 -19.96 -3.98
CA ASP A 78 15.91 -20.36 -5.37
C ASP A 78 14.70 -21.20 -5.80
N THR A 79 13.57 -20.52 -6.00
CA THR A 79 12.33 -21.17 -6.44
C THR A 79 11.56 -20.29 -7.40
N LEU A 80 10.77 -20.90 -8.28
CA LEU A 80 9.87 -20.18 -9.19
C LEU A 80 8.88 -19.27 -8.44
N ALA A 81 8.51 -19.64 -7.20
CA ALA A 81 7.65 -18.81 -6.35
C ALA A 81 8.28 -17.46 -6.00
N ASN A 82 9.60 -17.31 -6.09
CA ASN A 82 10.34 -16.07 -5.93
C ASN A 82 10.57 -15.31 -7.25
N SER A 83 10.07 -15.80 -8.39
CA SER A 83 10.31 -15.11 -9.67
C SER A 83 9.74 -13.70 -9.65
N SER A 84 10.49 -12.74 -10.21
CA SER A 84 10.09 -11.33 -10.18
C SER A 84 8.78 -11.10 -10.94
N LEU A 85 8.52 -11.81 -12.03
CA LEU A 85 7.26 -11.68 -12.75
C LEU A 85 6.07 -12.23 -11.96
N LEU A 86 6.20 -13.39 -11.31
CA LEU A 86 5.12 -13.97 -10.51
C LEU A 86 4.81 -13.08 -9.29
N ILE A 87 5.83 -12.63 -8.57
CA ILE A 87 5.70 -11.68 -7.47
C ILE A 87 5.03 -10.39 -7.94
N ARG A 88 5.38 -9.88 -9.14
CA ARG A 88 4.76 -8.67 -9.70
C ARG A 88 3.29 -8.88 -10.01
N ILE A 89 2.91 -10.02 -10.57
CA ILE A 89 1.49 -10.35 -10.83
C ILE A 89 0.69 -10.32 -9.52
N PHE A 90 1.19 -10.94 -8.46
CA PHE A 90 0.51 -10.87 -7.15
C PHE A 90 0.50 -9.45 -6.58
N ALA A 91 1.59 -8.68 -6.76
CA ALA A 91 1.63 -7.29 -6.32
C ALA A 91 0.55 -6.43 -6.97
N ILE A 92 0.23 -6.62 -8.26
CA ILE A 92 -0.88 -5.92 -8.94
C ILE A 92 -2.18 -6.07 -8.14
N PHE A 93 -2.54 -7.29 -7.73
CA PHE A 93 -3.76 -7.52 -6.96
C PHE A 93 -3.72 -6.85 -5.59
N ALA A 94 -2.59 -6.88 -4.89
CA ALA A 94 -2.45 -6.25 -3.58
C ALA A 94 -2.54 -4.72 -3.70
N GLU A 95 -1.81 -4.12 -4.62
CA GLU A 95 -1.69 -2.66 -4.77
C GLU A 95 -3.01 -2.04 -5.26
N ILE A 96 -3.68 -2.68 -6.22
CA ILE A 96 -5.03 -2.27 -6.65
C ILE A 96 -6.02 -2.43 -5.49
N SER A 97 -5.95 -3.53 -4.72
CA SER A 97 -6.82 -3.75 -3.58
C SER A 97 -6.61 -2.68 -2.51
N PHE A 98 -5.37 -2.34 -2.20
CA PHE A 98 -5.00 -1.31 -1.23
C PHE A 98 -5.51 0.08 -1.62
N ALA A 99 -5.27 0.48 -2.87
CA ALA A 99 -5.77 1.75 -3.40
C ALA A 99 -7.30 1.82 -3.39
N PHE A 100 -7.97 0.72 -3.73
CA PHE A 100 -9.41 0.62 -3.73
C PHE A 100 -10.01 0.74 -2.32
N LEU A 101 -9.38 0.09 -1.33
CA LEU A 101 -9.77 0.19 0.07
C LEU A 101 -9.69 1.63 0.59
N ILE A 102 -8.57 2.32 0.32
CA ILE A 102 -8.39 3.72 0.71
C ILE A 102 -9.44 4.61 0.01
N MET A 103 -9.62 4.45 -1.29
CA MET A 103 -10.62 5.21 -2.05
C MET A 103 -12.02 5.03 -1.45
N LEU A 104 -12.46 3.79 -1.24
CA LEU A 104 -13.79 3.50 -0.68
C LEU A 104 -13.95 4.08 0.73
N ALA A 105 -12.93 3.95 1.59
CA ALA A 105 -12.97 4.46 2.94
C ALA A 105 -13.08 5.99 2.98
N LEU A 106 -12.32 6.70 2.14
CA LEU A 106 -12.39 8.16 2.03
C LEU A 106 -13.74 8.62 1.51
N LEU A 107 -14.30 7.94 0.50
CA LEU A 107 -15.63 8.25 -0.05
C LEU A 107 -16.73 7.98 0.98
N GLN A 108 -16.64 6.88 1.72
CA GLN A 108 -17.60 6.54 2.78
C GLN A 108 -17.56 7.57 3.91
N LEU A 109 -16.37 7.95 4.35
CA LEU A 109 -16.21 8.96 5.39
C LEU A 109 -16.83 10.32 4.98
N ASN A 110 -16.70 10.70 3.70
CA ASN A 110 -17.34 11.92 3.20
C ASN A 110 -18.87 11.89 3.25
N LYS A 111 -19.49 10.70 3.14
CA LYS A 111 -20.94 10.53 3.26
C LYS A 111 -21.41 10.53 4.71
N GLU A 112 -20.66 9.88 5.59
CA GLU A 112 -21.06 9.55 6.95
C GLU A 112 -20.82 10.68 7.95
N VAL A 113 -19.80 11.52 7.76
CA VAL A 113 -19.56 12.67 8.62
C VAL A 113 -20.64 13.72 8.40
N PRO A 114 -21.51 13.98 9.39
CA PRO A 114 -22.65 14.89 9.23
C PRO A 114 -22.22 16.30 8.84
N ASP A 115 -23.09 16.99 8.07
CA ASP A 115 -22.87 18.40 7.71
C ASP A 115 -22.81 19.33 8.94
N SER A 116 -23.45 18.95 10.05
CA SER A 116 -23.36 19.64 11.33
C SER A 116 -21.97 19.57 11.97
N ALA A 117 -21.17 18.55 11.66
CA ALA A 117 -19.74 18.52 11.97
C ALA A 117 -18.92 19.51 11.14
N ARG A 118 -19.54 20.16 10.17
CA ARG A 118 -18.96 21.16 9.28
C ARG A 118 -18.82 22.55 9.90
N GLY A 119 -18.78 22.67 11.20
CA GLY A 119 -18.50 23.92 11.91
C GLY A 119 -17.12 24.44 11.62
N THR A 120 -16.82 24.70 10.39
CA THR A 120 -15.81 25.56 9.80
C THR A 120 -14.83 25.05 8.85
N PRO A 121 -14.05 25.83 8.25
CA PRO A 121 -14.34 26.97 7.44
C PRO A 121 -14.85 26.52 6.08
N GLU A 122 -15.48 27.43 5.36
CA GLU A 122 -15.94 27.35 3.98
C GLU A 122 -15.68 26.02 3.26
N ARG A 123 -16.76 25.36 2.85
CA ARG A 123 -16.86 24.09 2.11
C ARG A 123 -15.55 23.72 1.40
N ALA A 124 -14.87 22.71 1.89
CA ALA A 124 -13.79 22.13 1.07
C ALA A 124 -14.32 21.93 -0.36
N PRO A 125 -13.58 22.35 -1.40
CA PRO A 125 -14.07 22.31 -2.77
C PRO A 125 -14.67 20.94 -3.08
N GLY A 126 -15.85 20.88 -3.67
CA GLY A 126 -16.52 19.60 -3.98
C GLY A 126 -15.64 18.64 -4.78
N PHE A 127 -14.69 19.18 -5.56
CA PHE A 127 -13.65 18.41 -6.24
C PHE A 127 -12.77 17.63 -5.24
N LEU A 128 -12.29 18.28 -4.18
CA LEU A 128 -11.43 17.64 -3.18
C LEU A 128 -12.12 16.44 -2.53
N LEU A 129 -13.38 16.60 -2.13
CA LEU A 129 -14.12 15.55 -1.43
C LEU A 129 -14.53 14.39 -2.33
N THR A 130 -14.81 14.66 -3.62
CA THR A 130 -15.44 13.68 -4.51
C THR A 130 -14.51 13.09 -5.55
N LYS A 131 -13.44 13.78 -5.94
CA LYS A 131 -12.60 13.39 -7.08
C LYS A 131 -11.21 12.88 -6.67
N THR A 132 -10.60 13.43 -5.62
CA THR A 132 -9.23 13.03 -5.25
C THR A 132 -9.11 11.55 -4.87
N PRO A 133 -10.10 10.87 -4.23
CA PRO A 133 -10.01 9.43 -4.02
C PRO A 133 -9.94 8.62 -5.32
N TYR A 134 -10.61 9.09 -6.38
CA TYR A 134 -10.51 8.46 -7.70
C TYR A 134 -9.18 8.75 -8.39
N VAL A 135 -8.59 9.94 -8.17
CA VAL A 135 -7.24 10.26 -8.67
C VAL A 135 -6.23 9.30 -8.06
N LEU A 136 -6.28 9.08 -6.73
CA LEU A 136 -5.44 8.09 -6.06
C LEU A 136 -5.54 6.72 -6.73
N PHE A 137 -6.75 6.21 -6.87
CA PHE A 137 -6.97 4.88 -7.47
C PHE A 137 -6.48 4.81 -8.91
N SER A 138 -6.77 5.83 -9.73
CA SER A 138 -6.37 5.86 -11.14
C SER A 138 -4.86 5.91 -11.32
N CYS A 139 -4.16 6.74 -10.54
CA CYS A 139 -2.70 6.81 -10.59
C CYS A 139 -2.07 5.46 -10.24
N ILE A 140 -2.52 4.81 -9.15
CA ILE A 140 -1.98 3.51 -8.74
C ILE A 140 -2.33 2.42 -9.77
N PHE A 141 -3.53 2.46 -10.35
CA PHE A 141 -3.91 1.53 -11.41
C PHE A 141 -3.00 1.67 -12.65
N ILE A 142 -2.75 2.90 -13.08
CA ILE A 142 -1.85 3.19 -14.22
C ILE A 142 -0.42 2.78 -13.88
N ALA A 143 0.06 3.02 -12.66
CA ALA A 143 1.38 2.64 -12.20
C ALA A 143 1.67 1.14 -12.40
N GLN A 144 0.64 0.27 -12.32
CA GLN A 144 0.82 -1.18 -12.52
C GLN A 144 1.35 -1.55 -13.91
N PHE A 145 0.98 -0.81 -14.93
CA PHE A 145 1.47 -1.05 -16.29
C PHE A 145 2.96 -0.71 -16.39
N PHE A 146 3.38 0.42 -15.82
CA PHE A 146 4.79 0.82 -15.79
C PHE A 146 5.62 -0.17 -14.98
N ALA A 147 5.20 -0.50 -13.77
CA ALA A 147 5.87 -1.46 -12.91
C ALA A 147 6.03 -2.84 -13.54
N THR A 148 4.98 -3.35 -14.20
CA THR A 148 5.04 -4.66 -14.86
C THR A 148 5.99 -4.63 -16.05
N THR A 149 5.93 -3.59 -16.87
CA THR A 149 6.84 -3.42 -17.99
C THR A 149 8.28 -3.27 -17.50
N ALA A 150 8.52 -2.47 -16.46
CA ALA A 150 9.83 -2.30 -15.83
C ALA A 150 10.39 -3.62 -15.28
N THR A 151 9.54 -4.41 -14.61
CA THR A 151 9.95 -5.74 -14.10
C THR A 151 10.43 -6.66 -15.20
N ILE A 152 9.79 -6.62 -16.37
CA ILE A 152 10.15 -7.46 -17.53
C ILE A 152 11.39 -6.91 -18.25
N THR A 153 11.40 -5.60 -18.53
CA THR A 153 12.40 -4.98 -19.43
C THR A 153 13.65 -4.49 -18.70
N LYS A 154 13.59 -4.34 -17.38
CA LYS A 154 14.64 -3.73 -16.55
C LYS A 154 14.92 -2.26 -16.90
N ILE A 155 13.93 -1.56 -17.44
CA ILE A 155 14.01 -0.13 -17.74
C ILE A 155 13.68 0.65 -16.47
N GLU A 156 14.68 1.29 -15.87
CA GLU A 156 14.55 1.98 -14.57
C GLU A 156 13.69 3.24 -14.63
N VAL A 157 13.65 3.92 -15.78
CA VAL A 157 12.74 5.06 -16.00
C VAL A 157 11.27 4.67 -15.77
N LEU A 158 10.88 3.44 -16.11
CA LEU A 158 9.51 2.97 -15.90
C LEU A 158 9.21 2.76 -14.42
N PHE A 159 10.18 2.31 -13.61
CA PHE A 159 10.04 2.28 -12.16
C PHE A 159 9.96 3.70 -11.57
N ALA A 160 10.78 4.64 -12.05
CA ALA A 160 10.70 6.03 -11.60
C ALA A 160 9.35 6.67 -11.93
N ILE A 161 8.75 6.36 -13.08
CA ILE A 161 7.38 6.80 -13.44
C ILE A 161 6.34 6.14 -12.53
N GLU A 162 6.44 4.82 -12.27
CA GLU A 162 5.58 4.11 -11.33
C GLU A 162 5.55 4.82 -9.98
N GLU A 163 6.73 5.01 -9.37
CA GLU A 163 6.85 5.61 -8.04
C GLU A 163 6.43 7.08 -8.02
N THR A 164 6.62 7.81 -9.13
CA THR A 164 6.08 9.16 -9.29
C THR A 164 4.55 9.16 -9.27
N LEU A 165 3.92 8.19 -9.93
CA LEU A 165 2.46 8.03 -9.90
C LEU A 165 1.95 7.70 -8.50
N TRP A 166 2.67 6.88 -7.72
CA TRP A 166 2.38 6.65 -6.31
C TRP A 166 2.50 7.94 -5.48
N GLY A 167 3.56 8.71 -5.68
CA GLY A 167 3.74 10.02 -5.04
C GLY A 167 2.58 10.99 -5.33
N ILE A 168 2.20 11.12 -6.61
CA ILE A 168 1.06 11.95 -7.05
C ILE A 168 -0.24 11.46 -6.44
N ALA A 169 -0.45 10.14 -6.39
CA ALA A 169 -1.64 9.51 -5.83
C ALA A 169 -1.85 9.95 -4.37
N PHE A 170 -0.84 9.79 -3.51
CA PHE A 170 -0.95 10.16 -2.10
C PHE A 170 -0.94 11.67 -1.88
N LEU A 171 -0.18 12.42 -2.67
CA LEU A 171 -0.20 13.89 -2.63
C LEU A 171 -1.60 14.43 -2.96
N SER A 172 -2.32 13.81 -3.89
CA SER A 172 -3.67 14.23 -4.29
C SER A 172 -4.69 14.12 -3.16
N ILE A 173 -4.56 13.11 -2.28
CA ILE A 173 -5.47 12.90 -1.14
C ILE A 173 -4.99 13.56 0.15
N LEU A 174 -3.77 14.08 0.22
CA LEU A 174 -3.22 14.70 1.42
C LEU A 174 -4.10 15.84 1.96
N PRO A 175 -4.54 16.82 1.14
CA PRO A 175 -5.44 17.86 1.63
C PRO A 175 -6.77 17.30 2.13
N LEU A 176 -7.32 16.26 1.47
CA LEU A 176 -8.56 15.61 1.88
C LEU A 176 -8.42 14.95 3.26
N THR A 177 -7.35 14.19 3.48
CA THR A 177 -7.13 13.50 4.77
C THR A 177 -6.98 14.47 5.93
N LEU A 178 -6.29 15.60 5.72
CA LEU A 178 -6.14 16.67 6.72
C LEU A 178 -7.47 17.39 7.00
N VAL A 179 -8.26 17.69 5.98
CA VAL A 179 -9.60 18.27 6.13
C VAL A 179 -10.53 17.32 6.90
N GLN A 180 -10.53 16.03 6.56
CA GLN A 180 -11.33 15.03 7.26
C GLN A 180 -10.91 14.90 8.73
N LEU A 181 -9.60 14.87 9.01
CA LEU A 181 -9.07 14.86 10.36
C LEU A 181 -9.58 16.08 11.15
N ALA A 182 -9.41 17.28 10.62
CA ALA A 182 -9.86 18.52 11.27
C ALA A 182 -11.38 18.50 11.55
N ARG A 183 -12.19 18.06 10.58
CA ARG A 183 -13.65 17.97 10.71
C ARG A 183 -14.07 17.04 11.84
N VAL A 184 -13.50 15.83 11.90
CA VAL A 184 -13.87 14.83 12.92
C VAL A 184 -13.43 15.24 14.31
N TYR A 185 -12.28 15.93 14.46
CA TYR A 185 -11.79 16.40 15.77
C TYR A 185 -12.44 17.70 16.24
N SER A 186 -12.96 18.52 15.34
CA SER A 186 -13.68 19.76 15.70
C SER A 186 -15.09 19.50 16.24
N TYR A 187 -15.60 18.30 16.13
CA TYR A 187 -16.94 17.95 16.58
C TYR A 187 -16.98 17.78 18.10
N LYS A 188 -17.77 18.63 18.77
CA LYS A 188 -17.79 18.75 20.26
C LYS A 188 -18.97 18.09 20.95
N ASP A 189 -19.94 17.55 20.21
CA ASP A 189 -21.12 16.92 20.82
C ASP A 189 -20.71 15.67 21.63
N SER A 190 -21.01 15.68 22.92
CA SER A 190 -20.63 14.61 23.85
C SER A 190 -21.31 13.27 23.54
N LYS A 191 -22.53 13.28 23.01
CA LYS A 191 -23.28 12.06 22.64
C LYS A 191 -22.69 11.41 21.38
N ALA A 192 -22.20 12.22 20.43
CA ALA A 192 -21.59 11.72 19.23
C ALA A 192 -20.10 11.34 19.39
N GLN A 193 -19.48 11.66 20.53
CA GLN A 193 -18.03 11.39 20.72
C GLN A 193 -17.67 9.90 20.68
N GLU A 194 -18.50 9.03 21.23
CA GLU A 194 -18.29 7.57 21.20
C GLU A 194 -18.47 7.04 19.77
N GLU A 195 -19.48 7.51 19.03
CA GLU A 195 -19.72 7.12 17.64
C GLU A 195 -18.58 7.57 16.72
N LEU A 196 -17.99 8.74 16.99
CA LEU A 196 -16.88 9.31 16.24
C LEU A 196 -15.50 8.73 16.60
N LYS A 197 -15.39 7.93 17.66
CA LYS A 197 -14.11 7.36 18.10
C LYS A 197 -13.40 6.55 17.01
N LEU A 198 -14.15 5.72 16.29
CA LEU A 198 -13.62 4.92 15.20
C LEU A 198 -13.20 5.80 14.02
N TYR A 199 -13.99 6.84 13.69
CA TYR A 199 -13.65 7.79 12.63
C TYR A 199 -12.43 8.65 12.98
N ARG A 200 -12.25 9.02 14.27
CA ARG A 200 -11.04 9.70 14.74
C ARG A 200 -9.80 8.84 14.55
N ALA A 201 -9.86 7.58 14.94
CA ALA A 201 -8.76 6.64 14.73
C ALA A 201 -8.45 6.48 13.23
N PHE A 202 -9.48 6.33 12.40
CA PHE A 202 -9.33 6.19 10.95
C PHE A 202 -8.71 7.44 10.32
N THR A 203 -9.24 8.63 10.60
CA THR A 203 -8.74 9.87 10.00
C THR A 203 -7.34 10.20 10.46
N LEU A 204 -7.01 9.93 11.73
CA LEU A 204 -5.65 10.08 12.24
C LEU A 204 -4.68 9.12 11.54
N MET A 205 -5.03 7.84 11.46
CA MET A 205 -4.23 6.84 10.75
C MET A 205 -3.97 7.24 9.30
N MET A 206 -5.03 7.65 8.59
CA MET A 206 -4.91 8.08 7.18
C MET A 206 -4.07 9.34 7.02
N ALA A 207 -4.23 10.33 7.90
CA ALA A 207 -3.43 11.56 7.85
C ALA A 207 -1.95 11.27 8.12
N VAL A 208 -1.64 10.50 9.17
CA VAL A 208 -0.26 10.12 9.52
C VAL A 208 0.37 9.31 8.38
N PHE A 209 -0.35 8.31 7.86
CA PHE A 209 0.15 7.49 6.76
C PHE A 209 0.40 8.33 5.49
N THR A 210 -0.55 9.18 5.12
CA THR A 210 -0.45 10.00 3.90
C THR A 210 0.68 11.03 4.02
N VAL A 211 0.82 11.71 5.16
CA VAL A 211 1.93 12.65 5.42
C VAL A 211 3.26 11.92 5.39
N GLY A 212 3.36 10.79 6.09
CA GLY A 212 4.59 9.99 6.16
C GLY A 212 4.99 9.46 4.77
N TYR A 213 4.03 8.93 4.00
CA TYR A 213 4.31 8.45 2.65
C TYR A 213 4.70 9.58 1.69
N CYS A 214 4.00 10.73 1.72
CA CYS A 214 4.39 11.89 0.90
C CYS A 214 5.80 12.38 1.26
N ALA A 215 6.14 12.47 2.54
CA ALA A 215 7.47 12.87 2.97
C ALA A 215 8.53 11.85 2.48
N TYR A 216 8.30 10.55 2.67
CA TYR A 216 9.20 9.50 2.20
C TYR A 216 9.37 9.53 0.68
N SER A 217 8.27 9.56 -0.06
CA SER A 217 8.28 9.52 -1.53
C SER A 217 8.96 10.75 -2.13
N LEU A 218 8.60 11.96 -1.68
CA LEU A 218 9.06 13.20 -2.30
C LEU A 218 10.45 13.65 -1.83
N LEU A 219 10.85 13.33 -0.59
CA LEU A 219 12.13 13.78 -0.04
C LEU A 219 13.26 12.75 -0.14
N TYR A 220 12.92 11.46 -0.26
CA TYR A 220 13.90 10.39 -0.28
C TYR A 220 13.76 9.50 -1.51
N HIS A 221 12.63 8.82 -1.67
CA HIS A 221 12.48 7.72 -2.60
C HIS A 221 12.65 8.14 -4.06
N LEU A 222 11.94 9.19 -4.49
CA LEU A 222 12.04 9.71 -5.86
C LEU A 222 13.37 10.40 -6.14
N PRO A 223 13.83 11.39 -5.31
CA PRO A 223 15.02 12.18 -5.65
C PRO A 223 16.34 11.47 -5.37
N ILE A 224 16.37 10.44 -4.50
CA ILE A 224 17.61 9.78 -4.08
C ILE A 224 17.75 8.39 -4.69
N GLU A 225 16.67 7.64 -4.85
CA GLU A 225 16.72 6.26 -5.33
C GLU A 225 16.33 6.15 -6.82
N TYR A 226 15.09 6.48 -7.18
CA TYR A 226 14.53 6.11 -8.48
C TYR A 226 15.00 6.98 -9.63
N TRP A 227 14.90 8.29 -9.53
CA TRP A 227 15.31 9.17 -10.64
C TRP A 227 16.81 9.18 -10.87
N PRO A 228 17.69 9.18 -9.85
CA PRO A 228 19.13 9.03 -10.08
C PRO A 228 19.49 7.70 -10.76
N SER A 229 18.89 6.59 -10.34
CA SER A 229 19.10 5.29 -10.96
C SER A 229 18.65 5.27 -12.44
N ALA A 230 17.47 5.83 -12.71
CA ALA A 230 16.94 5.98 -14.05
C ALA A 230 17.85 6.82 -14.97
N ILE A 231 18.40 7.93 -14.45
CA ILE A 231 19.33 8.80 -15.17
C ILE A 231 20.64 8.06 -15.43
N ALA A 232 21.19 7.37 -14.43
CA ALA A 232 22.42 6.57 -14.58
C ALA A 232 22.27 5.50 -15.67
N GLN A 233 21.09 4.82 -15.73
CA GLN A 233 20.83 3.86 -16.80
C GLN A 233 20.78 4.51 -18.18
N LEU A 234 20.18 5.69 -18.32
CA LEU A 234 20.14 6.42 -19.59
C LEU A 234 21.53 6.91 -20.04
N GLN A 235 22.41 7.19 -19.09
CA GLN A 235 23.80 7.61 -19.35
C GLN A 235 24.75 6.41 -19.55
N MET A 236 24.23 5.18 -19.50
CA MET A 236 25.01 3.95 -19.60
C MET A 236 26.13 3.82 -18.53
N GLU A 237 25.92 4.41 -17.35
CA GLU A 237 26.84 4.29 -16.21
C GLU A 237 26.73 2.89 -15.60
N SER A 238 27.87 2.23 -15.40
CA SER A 238 27.93 0.91 -14.75
C SER A 238 27.88 1.07 -13.22
N PRO A 239 27.23 0.19 -12.45
CA PRO A 239 26.67 -1.14 -12.80
C PRO A 239 25.12 -1.15 -12.89
N VAL A 240 24.56 -0.66 -13.95
CA VAL A 240 23.11 -0.64 -14.14
C VAL A 240 22.65 -1.93 -14.85
N PRO A 241 21.48 -2.51 -14.47
CA PRO A 241 20.96 -3.68 -15.15
C PRO A 241 20.78 -3.45 -16.65
N ALA A 242 21.19 -4.42 -17.46
CA ALA A 242 21.03 -4.35 -18.90
C ALA A 242 19.54 -4.40 -19.28
N ILE A 243 19.11 -3.47 -20.14
CA ILE A 243 17.75 -3.44 -20.70
C ILE A 243 17.50 -4.74 -21.47
N ARG A 244 16.35 -5.33 -21.27
CA ARG A 244 15.92 -6.57 -21.89
C ARG A 244 14.67 -6.34 -22.73
N THR A 245 14.56 -7.06 -23.84
CA THR A 245 13.43 -6.90 -24.78
C THR A 245 12.91 -8.24 -25.28
N GLY A 246 11.72 -8.22 -25.86
CA GLY A 246 11.10 -9.36 -26.51
C GLY A 246 10.71 -10.49 -25.54
N TRP A 247 10.45 -11.66 -26.11
CA TRP A 247 10.01 -12.83 -25.34
C TRP A 247 11.07 -13.36 -24.37
N GLN A 248 12.35 -13.15 -24.67
CA GLN A 248 13.42 -13.52 -23.76
C GLN A 248 13.35 -12.73 -22.43
N ALA A 249 13.02 -11.44 -22.48
CA ALA A 249 12.84 -10.63 -21.27
C ALA A 249 11.73 -11.19 -20.36
N VAL A 250 10.62 -11.66 -20.96
CA VAL A 250 9.53 -12.31 -20.20
C VAL A 250 10.00 -13.60 -19.56
N LYS A 251 10.71 -14.45 -20.31
CA LYS A 251 11.28 -15.70 -19.78
C LYS A 251 12.25 -15.43 -18.64
N ASP A 252 13.12 -14.46 -18.79
CA ASP A 252 14.10 -14.09 -17.77
C ASP A 252 13.41 -13.59 -16.49
N ALA A 253 12.39 -12.73 -16.63
CA ALA A 253 11.62 -12.25 -15.49
C ALA A 253 10.85 -13.36 -14.76
N LEU A 254 10.52 -14.45 -15.46
CA LEU A 254 9.82 -15.60 -14.91
C LEU A 254 10.76 -16.65 -14.32
N LEU A 255 11.88 -16.92 -14.99
CA LEU A 255 12.71 -18.11 -14.70
C LEU A 255 14.03 -17.79 -14.01
N VAL A 256 14.56 -16.56 -14.17
CA VAL A 256 15.82 -16.18 -13.52
C VAL A 256 15.54 -15.72 -12.10
N VAL A 257 16.19 -16.39 -11.16
CA VAL A 257 16.10 -16.13 -9.71
C VAL A 257 17.53 -16.09 -9.15
N ASN A 258 17.90 -14.99 -8.52
CA ASN A 258 19.22 -14.79 -7.92
C ASN A 258 19.10 -14.89 -6.40
N GLU A 259 19.28 -16.08 -5.84
CA GLU A 259 19.23 -16.26 -4.40
C GLU A 259 20.43 -15.60 -3.72
N THR A 260 20.14 -14.75 -2.74
CA THR A 260 21.16 -14.14 -1.89
C THR A 260 20.62 -13.76 -0.55
N LYS A 261 21.50 -13.74 0.46
CA LYS A 261 21.24 -13.20 1.80
C LYS A 261 22.21 -12.04 2.09
N ASP A 262 22.83 -11.48 1.04
CA ASP A 262 23.73 -10.33 1.18
C ASP A 262 22.91 -9.06 1.40
N PHE A 263 23.01 -8.50 2.58
CA PHE A 263 22.32 -7.30 3.02
C PHE A 263 22.55 -6.09 2.10
N THR A 264 23.78 -5.92 1.61
CA THR A 264 24.13 -4.78 0.75
C THR A 264 23.50 -4.91 -0.63
N THR A 265 23.47 -6.12 -1.17
CA THR A 265 22.83 -6.43 -2.46
C THR A 265 21.31 -6.15 -2.43
N TRP A 266 20.65 -6.38 -1.27
CA TRP A 266 19.23 -6.08 -1.08
C TRP A 266 18.92 -4.58 -0.91
N GLY A 267 19.90 -3.70 -0.83
CA GLY A 267 19.71 -2.27 -0.59
C GLY A 267 19.76 -1.86 0.90
N GLY A 268 20.29 -2.74 1.75
CA GLY A 268 20.59 -2.43 3.14
C GLY A 268 19.35 -2.03 3.99
N VAL A 269 19.53 -0.99 4.80
CA VAL A 269 18.51 -0.52 5.75
C VAL A 269 17.25 -0.01 5.03
N GLY A 270 17.39 0.62 3.85
CA GLY A 270 16.27 1.12 3.06
C GLY A 270 15.30 0.01 2.68
N PHE A 271 15.83 -1.10 2.18
CA PHE A 271 15.04 -2.29 1.88
C PHE A 271 14.30 -2.85 3.09
N LEU A 272 14.97 -2.93 4.24
CA LEU A 272 14.34 -3.42 5.48
C LEU A 272 13.16 -2.55 5.91
N ILE A 273 13.34 -1.23 5.92
CA ILE A 273 12.30 -0.28 6.30
C ILE A 273 11.11 -0.41 5.35
N TRP A 274 11.38 -0.38 4.04
CA TRP A 274 10.34 -0.47 3.03
C TRP A 274 9.59 -1.81 3.13
N TYR A 275 10.31 -2.93 3.13
CA TYR A 275 9.70 -4.24 3.08
C TYR A 275 8.92 -4.56 4.36
N THR A 276 9.52 -4.27 5.53
CA THR A 276 8.84 -4.46 6.82
C THR A 276 7.63 -3.54 6.94
N GLY A 277 7.78 -2.26 6.58
CA GLY A 277 6.69 -1.29 6.61
C GLY A 277 5.51 -1.70 5.72
N TYR A 278 5.78 -2.07 4.48
CA TYR A 278 4.75 -2.47 3.54
C TYR A 278 3.98 -3.72 4.02
N PHE A 279 4.67 -4.78 4.43
CA PHE A 279 4.03 -6.04 4.81
C PHE A 279 3.54 -6.11 6.26
N SER A 280 3.87 -5.15 7.12
CA SER A 280 3.33 -5.05 8.48
C SER A 280 2.38 -3.86 8.65
N LEU A 281 2.85 -2.63 8.49
CA LEU A 281 2.04 -1.43 8.73
C LEU A 281 0.86 -1.32 7.77
N CYS A 282 1.09 -1.52 6.45
CA CYS A 282 -0.01 -1.54 5.49
C CYS A 282 -0.96 -2.73 5.73
N GLY A 283 -0.43 -3.89 6.14
CA GLY A 283 -1.25 -5.03 6.55
C GLY A 283 -2.19 -4.69 7.71
N TRP A 284 -1.69 -4.04 8.75
CA TRP A 284 -2.52 -3.60 9.89
C TRP A 284 -3.52 -2.53 9.50
N MET A 285 -3.14 -1.59 8.65
CA MET A 285 -4.06 -0.59 8.11
C MET A 285 -5.19 -1.26 7.31
N VAL A 286 -4.88 -2.26 6.49
CA VAL A 286 -5.88 -3.02 5.74
C VAL A 286 -6.81 -3.78 6.67
N LEU A 287 -6.30 -4.46 7.70
CA LEU A 287 -7.13 -5.13 8.70
C LEU A 287 -8.07 -4.15 9.41
N PHE A 288 -7.58 -2.95 9.75
CA PHE A 288 -8.41 -1.90 10.31
C PHE A 288 -9.50 -1.46 9.32
N LEU A 289 -9.16 -1.25 8.05
CA LEU A 289 -10.12 -0.89 7.00
C LEU A 289 -11.18 -1.98 6.79
N MET A 290 -10.82 -3.27 6.93
CA MET A 290 -11.77 -4.39 6.87
C MET A 290 -12.84 -4.35 7.96
N THR A 291 -12.59 -3.70 9.11
CA THR A 291 -13.63 -3.50 10.14
C THR A 291 -14.75 -2.61 9.64
N GLY A 292 -14.49 -1.79 8.63
CA GLY A 292 -15.39 -0.81 8.02
C GLY A 292 -15.89 0.20 9.07
N PRO A 293 -15.41 1.44 9.10
CA PRO A 293 -15.99 2.43 9.98
C PRO A 293 -17.47 2.56 9.58
N ARG A 294 -18.36 2.05 10.44
CA ARG A 294 -19.81 2.06 10.22
C ARG A 294 -20.43 3.05 11.19
N ARG A 295 -21.36 3.84 10.70
CA ARG A 295 -22.25 4.59 11.56
C ARG A 295 -23.04 3.60 12.40
N VAL A 296 -22.90 3.65 13.71
CA VAL A 296 -23.87 3.04 14.60
C VAL A 296 -25.16 3.84 14.40
N LYS A 297 -26.23 3.23 13.93
CA LYS A 297 -27.53 3.89 13.90
C LYS A 297 -27.80 4.41 15.29
N ALA A 298 -27.99 5.72 15.43
CA ALA A 298 -28.65 6.25 16.61
C ALA A 298 -29.93 5.43 16.76
N THR A 299 -30.06 4.69 17.83
CA THR A 299 -31.33 4.10 18.21
C THR A 299 -32.24 5.28 18.44
N ASP A 300 -33.17 5.47 17.49
CA ASP A 300 -34.28 6.41 17.67
C ASP A 300 -34.93 6.05 18.99
N GLY A 301 -34.64 6.85 20.04
CA GLY A 301 -35.25 6.78 21.35
C GLY A 301 -36.55 7.56 21.39
#